data_6da9a2ad59e13fffb7c11066da31b422
#
_entry.id   6da9a2ad59e13fffb7c11066da31b422
#
_cell.length_a   1.000
_cell.length_b   1.000
_cell.length_c   1.000
_cell.angle_alpha   90.00
_cell.angle_beta   90.00
_cell.angle_gamma   90.00
#
_symmetry.space_group_name_H-M   'P 1'
#
loop_
_entity.id
_entity.type
_entity.pdbx_description
1 polymer ?
#
loop_
_entity_poly.entity_id
_entity_poly.type
_entity_poly.pdbx_seq_one_letter_code
_entity_poly.pdbx_strand_id
1 'polypeptide(L)'
;MISVVINTYNAEEHLAECLEAVKDFDEIVVCDMESTDHTVEIAKRYGCKVVTFPKGNIRICEPARQFAIGSASHPWVLVVDADEIITPELRQYLYELSLI
;
A
#
# COMPACT_ATOMS: atom_id res chain seq x y z
N MET A 1 -14.67 5.44 4.78
CA MET A 1 -13.70 4.33 4.80
C MET A 1 -12.63 4.52 3.75
N ILE A 2 -11.40 4.24 4.10
CA ILE A 2 -10.25 4.45 3.23
C ILE A 2 -9.50 3.13 3.05
N SER A 3 -9.20 2.79 1.79
CA SER A 3 -8.25 1.74 1.46
C SER A 3 -6.91 2.36 1.12
N VAL A 4 -5.85 1.89 1.74
CA VAL A 4 -4.47 2.29 1.42
C VAL A 4 -3.91 1.29 0.43
N VAL A 5 -3.31 1.78 -0.63
CA VAL A 5 -2.73 0.95 -1.69
C VAL A 5 -1.24 1.25 -1.81
N ILE A 6 -0.42 0.23 -1.67
CA ILE A 6 1.03 0.36 -1.69
C ILE A 6 1.59 -0.60 -2.74
N ASN A 7 2.29 -0.06 -3.73
CA ASN A 7 3.03 -0.88 -4.68
C ASN A 7 4.42 -1.16 -4.13
N THR A 8 4.85 -2.42 -4.18
CA THR A 8 6.15 -2.81 -3.62
C THR A 8 6.98 -3.59 -4.62
N TYR A 9 8.29 -3.35 -4.57
CA TYR A 9 9.30 -4.18 -5.21
C TYR A 9 10.58 -4.09 -4.39
N ASN A 10 10.94 -5.20 -3.71
CA ASN A 10 12.13 -5.26 -2.85
C ASN A 10 12.19 -4.09 -1.88
N ALA A 11 11.12 -3.92 -1.10
CA ALA A 11 10.93 -2.79 -0.19
C ALA A 11 11.11 -3.17 1.29
N GLU A 12 11.77 -4.28 1.60
CA GLU A 12 11.84 -4.79 2.97
C GLU A 12 12.46 -3.79 3.95
N GLU A 13 13.34 -2.91 3.47
CA GLU A 13 14.05 -1.96 4.32
C GLU A 13 13.11 -0.93 4.97
N HIS A 14 12.09 -0.48 4.24
CA HIS A 14 11.22 0.63 4.69
C HIS A 14 9.76 0.24 4.85
N LEU A 15 9.35 -0.92 4.39
CA LEU A 15 7.93 -1.27 4.34
C LEU A 15 7.29 -1.33 5.72
N ALA A 16 8.00 -1.87 6.72
CA ALA A 16 7.44 -1.98 8.07
C ALA A 16 7.09 -0.60 8.65
N GLU A 17 7.95 0.40 8.45
CA GLU A 17 7.69 1.76 8.92
C GLU A 17 6.49 2.37 8.18
N CYS A 18 6.40 2.16 6.88
CA CYS A 18 5.29 2.62 6.06
C CYS A 18 3.98 2.01 6.56
N LEU A 19 3.95 0.70 6.80
CA LEU A 19 2.75 -0.01 7.26
C LEU A 19 2.35 0.41 8.67
N GLU A 20 3.32 0.64 9.55
CA GLU A 20 3.05 1.13 10.90
C GLU A 20 2.30 2.47 10.86
N ALA A 21 2.67 3.34 9.92
CA ALA A 21 2.05 4.65 9.77
C ALA A 21 0.62 4.60 9.23
N VAL A 22 0.23 3.53 8.54
CA VAL A 22 -1.10 3.42 7.91
C VAL A 22 -1.95 2.29 8.48
N LYS A 23 -1.49 1.60 9.50
CA LYS A 23 -2.16 0.39 10.01
C LYS A 23 -3.59 0.62 10.52
N ASP A 24 -3.94 1.85 10.88
CA ASP A 24 -5.27 2.18 11.40
C ASP A 24 -6.29 2.51 10.32
N PHE A 25 -5.90 2.52 9.06
CA PHE A 25 -6.85 2.67 7.96
C PHE A 25 -7.68 1.38 7.79
N ASP A 26 -8.82 1.50 7.10
CA ASP A 26 -9.81 0.41 7.03
C ASP A 26 -9.31 -0.81 6.27
N GLU A 27 -8.50 -0.59 5.25
CA GLU A 27 -7.93 -1.68 4.45
C GLU A 27 -6.55 -1.26 3.95
N ILE A 28 -5.60 -2.20 3.95
CA ILE A 28 -4.29 -1.99 3.34
C ILE A 28 -4.10 -3.06 2.28
N VAL A 29 -3.89 -2.63 1.04
CA VAL A 29 -3.59 -3.50 -0.10
C VAL A 29 -2.14 -3.30 -0.48
N VAL A 30 -1.36 -4.37 -0.45
CA VAL A 30 0.02 -4.36 -0.94
C VAL A 30 0.03 -5.07 -2.28
N CYS A 31 0.33 -4.32 -3.35
CA CYS A 31 0.50 -4.87 -4.68
C CYS A 31 1.99 -5.11 -4.91
N ASP A 32 2.40 -6.36 -4.80
CA ASP A 32 3.81 -6.73 -4.91
C ASP A 32 4.17 -7.07 -6.34
N MET A 33 5.27 -6.51 -6.82
CA MET A 33 5.76 -6.71 -8.18
C MET A 33 6.87 -7.75 -8.21
N GLU A 34 6.58 -8.93 -7.64
CA GLU A 34 7.48 -10.08 -7.62
C GLU A 34 8.79 -9.81 -6.85
N SER A 35 8.67 -9.27 -5.64
CA SER A 35 9.82 -9.07 -4.75
C SER A 35 10.54 -10.37 -4.44
N THR A 36 11.87 -10.32 -4.37
CA THR A 36 12.71 -11.47 -4.04
C THR A 36 13.23 -11.44 -2.61
N ASP A 37 12.92 -10.37 -1.85
CA ASP A 37 13.29 -10.21 -0.45
C ASP A 37 12.13 -10.57 0.49
N HIS A 38 12.12 -10.07 1.72
CA HIS A 38 11.09 -10.36 2.71
C HIS A 38 9.88 -9.41 2.66
N THR A 39 9.71 -8.64 1.58
CA THR A 39 8.64 -7.66 1.43
C THR A 39 7.26 -8.28 1.67
N VAL A 40 6.96 -9.39 0.99
CA VAL A 40 5.64 -10.04 1.10
C VAL A 40 5.40 -10.59 2.51
N GLU A 41 6.44 -11.14 3.15
CA GLU A 41 6.32 -11.63 4.52
C GLU A 41 5.96 -10.51 5.50
N ILE A 42 6.58 -9.34 5.34
CA ILE A 42 6.31 -8.17 6.17
C ILE A 42 4.85 -7.73 5.97
N ALA A 43 4.38 -7.64 4.74
CA ALA A 43 3.01 -7.26 4.44
C ALA A 43 2.01 -8.23 5.09
N LYS A 44 2.27 -9.52 5.02
CA LYS A 44 1.39 -10.54 5.62
C LYS A 44 1.36 -10.44 7.14
N ARG A 45 2.47 -10.10 7.78
CA ARG A 45 2.51 -9.90 9.24
C ARG A 45 1.59 -8.77 9.68
N TYR A 46 1.45 -7.74 8.87
CA TYR A 46 0.57 -6.61 9.16
C TYR A 46 -0.88 -6.85 8.77
N GLY A 47 -1.21 -8.04 8.27
CA GLY A 47 -2.58 -8.38 7.90
C GLY A 47 -3.05 -7.72 6.62
N CYS A 48 -2.13 -7.31 5.75
CA CYS A 48 -2.47 -6.67 4.49
C CYS A 48 -3.07 -7.65 3.49
N LYS A 49 -3.95 -7.15 2.63
CA LYS A 49 -4.35 -7.88 1.44
C LYS A 49 -3.19 -7.80 0.44
N VAL A 50 -2.59 -8.92 0.11
CA VAL A 50 -1.46 -8.96 -0.81
C VAL A 50 -1.93 -9.46 -2.17
N VAL A 51 -1.68 -8.66 -3.21
CA VAL A 51 -1.90 -9.04 -4.59
C VAL A 51 -0.57 -8.96 -5.33
N THR A 52 -0.42 -9.71 -6.39
CA THR A 52 0.82 -9.76 -7.16
C THR A 52 0.58 -9.25 -8.58
N PHE A 53 1.45 -8.38 -9.04
CA PHE A 53 1.46 -7.89 -10.41
C PHE A 53 2.84 -8.16 -11.02
N PRO A 54 2.93 -8.82 -12.18
CA PRO A 54 4.23 -9.13 -12.78
C PRO A 54 5.02 -7.86 -13.11
N LYS A 55 6.25 -7.79 -12.64
CA LYS A 55 7.13 -6.67 -12.96
C LYS A 55 7.58 -6.71 -14.42
N GLY A 56 7.98 -7.87 -14.89
CA GLY A 56 8.48 -8.05 -16.26
C GLY A 56 9.57 -7.03 -16.59
N ASN A 57 9.46 -6.38 -17.77
CA ASN A 57 10.36 -5.31 -18.19
C ASN A 57 9.77 -3.93 -17.97
N ILE A 58 8.74 -3.81 -17.15
CA ILE A 58 8.07 -2.54 -16.87
C ILE A 58 8.98 -1.66 -16.01
N ARG A 59 9.28 -0.47 -16.49
CA ARG A 59 10.12 0.50 -15.78
C ARG A 59 9.32 1.51 -14.96
N ILE A 60 8.02 1.59 -15.20
CA ILE A 60 7.12 2.52 -14.51
C ILE A 60 6.06 1.72 -13.76
N CYS A 61 5.61 2.26 -12.63
CA CYS A 61 4.65 1.57 -11.76
C CYS A 61 3.21 1.76 -12.18
N GLU A 62 2.91 2.50 -13.23
CA GLU A 62 1.55 2.91 -13.56
C GLU A 62 0.58 1.75 -13.80
N PRO A 63 0.91 0.71 -14.61
CA PRO A 63 0.00 -0.42 -14.76
C PRO A 63 -0.26 -1.16 -13.46
N ALA A 64 0.77 -1.32 -12.62
CA ALA A 64 0.62 -1.96 -11.31
C ALA A 64 -0.23 -1.11 -10.36
N ARG A 65 -0.11 0.21 -10.40
CA ARG A 65 -0.95 1.12 -9.63
C ARG A 65 -2.41 0.97 -9.97
N GLN A 66 -2.75 0.96 -11.25
CA GLN A 66 -4.14 0.78 -11.69
C GLN A 66 -4.70 -0.55 -11.22
N PHE A 67 -3.93 -1.61 -11.33
CA PHE A 67 -4.32 -2.92 -10.84
C PHE A 67 -4.56 -2.89 -9.32
N ALA A 68 -3.66 -2.26 -8.58
CA ALA A 68 -3.76 -2.17 -7.12
C ALA A 68 -4.99 -1.37 -6.69
N ILE A 69 -5.26 -0.25 -7.35
CA ILE A 69 -6.45 0.56 -7.07
C ILE A 69 -7.72 -0.25 -7.32
N GLY A 70 -7.76 -1.03 -8.39
CA GLY A 70 -8.89 -1.91 -8.70
C GLY A 70 -9.08 -3.04 -7.69
N SER A 71 -8.06 -3.35 -6.88
CA SER A 71 -8.14 -4.37 -5.83
C SER A 71 -8.65 -3.82 -4.50
N ALA A 72 -8.81 -2.50 -4.36
CA ALA A 72 -9.31 -1.87 -3.14
C ALA A 72 -10.82 -2.08 -3.01
N SER A 73 -11.29 -2.23 -1.75
CA SER A 73 -12.68 -2.54 -1.44
C SER A 73 -13.51 -1.31 -1.06
N HIS A 74 -12.87 -0.17 -0.84
CA HIS A 74 -13.54 1.04 -0.37
C HIS A 74 -13.48 2.16 -1.40
N PRO A 75 -14.44 3.12 -1.38
CA PRO A 75 -14.50 4.16 -2.39
C PRO A 75 -13.36 5.19 -2.31
N TRP A 76 -12.80 5.40 -1.12
CA TRP A 76 -11.65 6.28 -0.94
C TRP A 76 -10.37 5.45 -1.00
N VAL A 77 -9.47 5.80 -1.91
CA VAL A 77 -8.21 5.08 -2.09
C VAL A 77 -7.05 6.05 -1.92
N LEU A 78 -6.16 5.73 -0.99
CA LEU A 78 -4.92 6.48 -0.78
C LEU A 78 -3.76 5.66 -1.34
N VAL A 79 -3.07 6.21 -2.32
CA VAL A 79 -1.88 5.57 -2.91
C VAL A 79 -0.64 6.08 -2.18
N VAL A 80 0.14 5.16 -1.63
CA VAL A 80 1.35 5.47 -0.85
C VAL A 80 2.51 4.68 -1.44
N ASP A 81 3.66 5.33 -1.60
CA ASP A 81 4.89 4.62 -1.98
C ASP A 81 5.47 3.90 -0.75
N ALA A 82 6.14 2.78 -0.99
CA ALA A 82 6.60 1.90 0.10
C ALA A 82 7.63 2.54 1.03
N ASP A 83 8.26 3.63 0.65
CA ASP A 83 9.21 4.38 1.46
C ASP A 83 8.62 5.66 2.08
N GLU A 84 7.33 5.93 1.83
CA GLU A 84 6.66 7.09 2.42
C GLU A 84 6.11 6.78 3.81
N ILE A 85 6.15 7.78 4.69
CA ILE A 85 5.60 7.66 6.04
C ILE A 85 4.51 8.72 6.21
N ILE A 86 3.28 8.27 6.41
CA ILE A 86 2.14 9.15 6.64
C ILE A 86 2.19 9.63 8.08
N THR A 87 2.17 10.95 8.29
CA THR A 87 2.17 11.52 9.63
C THR A 87 0.81 11.32 10.32
N PRO A 88 0.77 11.29 11.67
CA PRO A 88 -0.52 11.19 12.37
C PRO A 88 -1.48 12.32 12.02
N GLU A 89 -0.98 13.53 11.81
CA GLU A 89 -1.79 14.70 11.44
C GLU A 89 -2.42 14.50 10.06
N LEU A 90 -1.66 14.03 9.09
CA LEU A 90 -2.17 13.77 7.75
C LEU A 90 -3.20 12.64 7.77
N ARG A 91 -2.93 11.57 8.54
CA ARG A 91 -3.87 10.45 8.68
C ARG A 91 -5.21 10.93 9.23
N GLN A 92 -5.19 11.76 10.27
CA GLN A 92 -6.40 12.29 10.86
C GLN A 92 -7.17 13.18 9.88
N TYR A 93 -6.47 14.03 9.15
CA TYR A 93 -7.06 14.88 8.13
C TYR A 93 -7.75 14.06 7.03
N LEU A 94 -7.08 13.03 6.54
CA LEU A 94 -7.64 12.17 5.49
C LEU A 94 -8.86 11.40 5.99
N TYR A 95 -8.80 10.91 7.21
CA TYR A 95 -9.93 10.22 7.82
C TYR A 95 -11.16 11.12 7.91
N GLU A 96 -10.99 12.34 8.42
CA GLU A 96 -12.08 13.31 8.51
C GLU A 96 -12.64 13.66 7.13
N LEU A 97 -11.77 13.86 6.15
CA LEU A 97 -12.18 14.16 4.77
C LEU A 97 -13.05 13.03 4.20
N SER A 98 -12.73 11.78 4.50
CA SER A 98 -13.47 10.62 3.99
C SER A 98 -14.85 10.46 4.61
N LEU A 99 -15.16 11.19 5.68
CA LEU A 99 -16.47 11.17 6.32
C LEU A 99 -17.49 12.10 5.66
N ILE A 100 -17.06 12.97 4.77
CA ILE A 100 -17.93 13.96 4.10
C ILE A 100 -18.86 13.29 3.07
#